data_81aac13523eaa3eb9791ca68c97523f9
#
_entry.id   81aac13523eaa3eb9791ca68c97523f9
#
_cell.length_a   1.000
_cell.length_b   1.000
_cell.length_c   1.000
_cell.angle_alpha   90.00
_cell.angle_beta   90.00
_cell.angle_gamma   90.00
#
_symmetry.space_group_name_H-M   'P 1'
#
loop_
_entity.id
_entity.type
_entity.pdbx_description
1 polymer ?
#
loop_
_entity_poly.entity_id
_entity_poly.type
_entity_poly.pdbx_seq_one_letter_code
_entity_poly.pdbx_strand_id
1 'polypeptide(L)'
;MDRGKRILTCLYIKRHKMKTQKILLVGLTILSLSFTACTDDGFCVKGNGDIESMDLNLEEFNSIELMESADVVITQGTNQHVTVTGDANIIDLLETDVRNGEWSIELENGCYRNYQLDVEITVPDLSQVSLSGSGHIYVNAFDNQNNLDLSISGSGKIELERFRDTRNLDVRISGSGDVIGYDKFDQLQNLDVRISGSGNYDAYPIEVKNADINITGSGDCYTSVSEILNVNISGSGRIRYHGSPTVKKNITGSGSVRKTD
;
A
#
# COMPACT_ATOMS: atom_id res chain seq x y z
N MET A 1 -34.18 -14.51 40.03
CA MET A 1 -34.86 -14.45 38.70
C MET A 1 -33.77 -14.44 37.64
N ASP A 2 -33.67 -15.58 37.02
CA ASP A 2 -32.61 -16.01 36.10
C ASP A 2 -32.92 -15.50 34.69
N ARG A 3 -31.92 -14.95 33.96
CA ARG A 3 -31.98 -14.76 32.51
C ARG A 3 -30.75 -15.36 31.86
N GLY A 4 -31.01 -16.50 31.26
CA GLY A 4 -30.07 -17.40 30.67
C GLY A 4 -29.20 -16.83 29.54
N LYS A 5 -27.95 -17.21 29.60
CA LYS A 5 -26.95 -17.15 28.54
C LYS A 5 -27.32 -18.13 27.42
N ARG A 6 -27.49 -17.63 26.19
CA ARG A 6 -27.52 -18.49 25.00
C ARG A 6 -26.10 -18.64 24.44
N ILE A 7 -25.52 -19.80 24.66
CA ILE A 7 -24.29 -20.21 24.02
C ILE A 7 -24.65 -20.83 22.66
N LEU A 8 -24.17 -20.25 21.56
CA LEU A 8 -24.24 -20.89 20.25
C LEU A 8 -23.13 -21.94 20.12
N THR A 9 -23.53 -23.18 20.09
CA THR A 9 -22.65 -24.33 19.85
C THR A 9 -22.48 -24.54 18.35
N CYS A 10 -21.27 -24.46 17.85
CA CYS A 10 -20.90 -24.80 16.49
C CYS A 10 -20.95 -26.34 16.32
N LEU A 11 -21.83 -26.87 15.46
CA LEU A 11 -21.94 -28.29 15.17
C LEU A 11 -20.81 -28.78 14.28
N TYR A 12 -20.06 -29.73 14.82
CA TYR A 12 -19.03 -30.51 14.13
C TYR A 12 -19.70 -31.64 13.33
N ILE A 13 -19.64 -31.61 12.01
CA ILE A 13 -20.18 -32.67 11.14
C ILE A 13 -19.14 -33.76 10.93
N LYS A 14 -19.42 -34.94 11.47
CA LYS A 14 -18.65 -36.17 11.36
C LYS A 14 -18.91 -36.84 10.01
N ARG A 15 -17.86 -37.06 9.22
CA ARG A 15 -17.93 -37.80 7.94
C ARG A 15 -18.37 -39.26 8.15
N HIS A 16 -19.46 -39.64 7.52
CA HIS A 16 -19.81 -41.06 7.28
C HIS A 16 -19.56 -41.42 5.82
N LYS A 17 -18.78 -42.50 5.62
CA LYS A 17 -18.60 -43.18 4.33
C LYS A 17 -19.88 -43.94 3.99
N MET A 18 -20.43 -43.73 2.80
CA MET A 18 -21.43 -44.62 2.22
C MET A 18 -21.02 -45.10 0.83
N LYS A 19 -21.28 -46.38 0.61
CA LYS A 19 -20.94 -47.18 -0.56
C LYS A 19 -21.84 -46.84 -1.78
N THR A 20 -21.22 -46.98 -2.95
CA THR A 20 -21.83 -46.90 -4.28
C THR A 20 -23.07 -47.74 -4.46
N GLN A 21 -24.14 -47.16 -5.03
CA GLN A 21 -25.09 -47.87 -5.90
C GLN A 21 -25.63 -46.91 -6.99
N LYS A 22 -25.56 -47.41 -8.24
CA LYS A 22 -26.02 -46.73 -9.47
C LYS A 22 -27.55 -46.69 -9.52
N ILE A 23 -28.15 -45.53 -9.80
CA ILE A 23 -29.44 -45.47 -10.54
C ILE A 23 -29.45 -44.13 -11.31
N LEU A 24 -29.69 -44.26 -12.59
CA LEU A 24 -29.92 -43.26 -13.61
C LEU A 24 -31.36 -42.74 -13.50
N LEU A 25 -31.61 -41.44 -13.31
CA LEU A 25 -32.81 -40.80 -13.84
C LEU A 25 -32.64 -39.27 -13.92
N VAL A 26 -33.00 -38.77 -15.07
CA VAL A 26 -33.02 -37.37 -15.50
C VAL A 26 -34.00 -36.55 -14.66
N GLY A 27 -33.55 -35.44 -14.11
CA GLY A 27 -34.40 -34.44 -13.46
C GLY A 27 -33.66 -33.12 -13.33
N LEU A 28 -33.84 -32.25 -14.34
CA LEU A 28 -33.33 -30.89 -14.38
C LEU A 28 -34.12 -30.05 -13.35
N THR A 29 -33.63 -29.97 -12.13
CA THR A 29 -34.12 -28.94 -11.18
C THR A 29 -33.05 -27.87 -11.03
N ILE A 30 -33.37 -26.71 -11.59
CA ILE A 30 -32.64 -25.44 -11.41
C ILE A 30 -32.76 -25.11 -9.91
N LEU A 31 -31.72 -25.43 -9.15
CA LEU A 31 -31.54 -24.92 -7.79
C LEU A 31 -31.02 -23.49 -7.88
N SER A 32 -31.94 -22.54 -7.85
CA SER A 32 -31.62 -21.13 -7.65
C SER A 32 -31.01 -20.97 -6.25
N LEU A 33 -29.66 -20.98 -6.19
CA LEU A 33 -28.96 -20.47 -5.00
C LEU A 33 -29.22 -18.96 -4.96
N SER A 34 -30.23 -18.59 -4.18
CA SER A 34 -30.34 -17.24 -3.66
C SER A 34 -29.15 -16.98 -2.75
N PHE A 35 -28.11 -16.33 -3.29
CA PHE A 35 -27.13 -15.66 -2.47
C PHE A 35 -27.88 -14.52 -1.76
N THR A 36 -28.36 -14.80 -0.55
CA THR A 36 -28.64 -13.73 0.40
C THR A 36 -27.26 -13.13 0.71
N ALA A 37 -26.90 -12.06 0.01
CA ALA A 37 -25.88 -11.17 0.49
C ALA A 37 -26.31 -10.74 1.89
N CYS A 38 -25.63 -11.20 2.93
CA CYS A 38 -25.71 -10.57 4.24
C CYS A 38 -25.23 -9.13 4.06
N THR A 39 -26.18 -8.21 3.89
CA THR A 39 -25.93 -6.80 4.15
C THR A 39 -25.98 -6.64 5.66
N ASP A 40 -24.87 -6.96 6.32
CA ASP A 40 -24.70 -6.70 7.74
C ASP A 40 -24.27 -5.23 7.94
N ASP A 41 -25.14 -4.31 7.50
CA ASP A 41 -24.93 -2.87 7.60
C ASP A 41 -25.01 -2.35 9.05
N GLY A 42 -25.20 -3.24 10.02
CA GLY A 42 -25.53 -2.88 11.39
C GLY A 42 -24.38 -2.63 12.35
N PHE A 43 -23.13 -2.96 11.99
CA PHE A 43 -22.01 -2.97 12.94
C PHE A 43 -20.84 -2.04 12.56
N CYS A 44 -20.86 -1.41 11.38
CA CYS A 44 -19.77 -0.50 11.00
C CYS A 44 -20.01 0.91 11.53
N VAL A 45 -18.99 1.48 12.17
CA VAL A 45 -18.97 2.90 12.56
C VAL A 45 -18.94 3.75 11.28
N LYS A 46 -19.84 4.73 11.23
CA LYS A 46 -19.91 5.70 10.13
C LYS A 46 -19.41 7.05 10.63
N GLY A 47 -18.68 7.78 9.78
CA GLY A 47 -18.40 9.19 10.04
C GLY A 47 -19.68 9.98 10.36
N ASN A 48 -19.62 10.82 11.37
CA ASN A 48 -20.79 11.58 11.85
C ASN A 48 -21.04 12.87 11.05
N GLY A 49 -20.11 13.25 10.18
CA GLY A 49 -20.15 14.46 9.37
C GLY A 49 -19.78 15.75 10.12
N ASP A 50 -19.36 15.63 11.38
CA ASP A 50 -18.83 16.72 12.19
C ASP A 50 -17.30 16.77 12.01
N ILE A 51 -16.84 17.63 11.12
CA ILE A 51 -15.42 17.71 10.76
C ILE A 51 -14.68 18.57 11.75
N GLU A 52 -13.70 17.98 12.40
CA GLU A 52 -12.79 18.64 13.33
C GLU A 52 -11.34 18.55 12.85
N SER A 53 -10.49 19.43 13.37
CA SER A 53 -9.05 19.40 13.18
C SER A 53 -8.36 19.43 14.53
N MET A 54 -7.39 18.53 14.72
CA MET A 54 -6.71 18.35 16.01
C MET A 54 -5.22 18.11 15.79
N ASP A 55 -4.39 18.77 16.60
CA ASP A 55 -2.97 18.49 16.67
C ASP A 55 -2.70 17.30 17.58
N LEU A 56 -1.93 16.33 17.11
CA LEU A 56 -1.52 15.16 17.90
C LEU A 56 -0.15 15.38 18.51
N ASN A 57 -0.01 15.02 19.79
CA ASN A 57 1.27 15.00 20.50
C ASN A 57 1.80 13.57 20.53
N LEU A 58 2.57 13.20 19.51
CA LEU A 58 3.16 11.87 19.35
C LEU A 58 4.63 11.85 19.78
N GLU A 59 5.16 10.69 20.17
CA GLU A 59 6.60 10.48 20.26
C GLU A 59 7.29 10.72 18.91
N GLU A 60 8.61 10.96 18.90
CA GLU A 60 9.35 11.20 17.67
C GLU A 60 9.37 9.95 16.77
N PHE A 61 9.12 10.13 15.46
CA PHE A 61 9.17 9.08 14.47
C PHE A 61 9.78 9.59 13.16
N ASN A 62 10.31 8.68 12.36
CA ASN A 62 10.77 8.93 11.00
C ASN A 62 10.30 7.84 10.01
N SER A 63 9.46 6.94 10.48
CA SER A 63 8.80 5.90 9.70
C SER A 63 7.29 6.02 9.87
N ILE A 64 6.55 5.87 8.78
CA ILE A 64 5.09 6.04 8.75
C ILE A 64 4.48 4.85 8.02
N GLU A 65 3.45 4.27 8.62
CA GLU A 65 2.59 3.28 7.97
C GLU A 65 1.15 3.78 7.93
N LEU A 66 0.55 3.87 6.74
CA LEU A 66 -0.87 4.11 6.57
C LEU A 66 -1.61 2.79 6.35
N MET A 67 -2.47 2.43 7.29
CA MET A 67 -3.28 1.20 7.23
C MET A 67 -4.73 1.48 6.79
N GLU A 68 -5.13 2.73 6.75
CA GLU A 68 -6.48 3.19 6.48
C GLU A 68 -6.69 3.73 5.06
N SER A 69 -7.93 4.13 4.76
CA SER A 69 -8.28 4.84 3.52
C SER A 69 -8.28 6.35 3.78
N ALA A 70 -7.12 6.89 4.14
CA ALA A 70 -6.91 8.29 4.46
C ALA A 70 -6.01 8.96 3.41
N ASP A 71 -6.07 10.29 3.35
CA ASP A 71 -5.13 11.10 2.61
C ASP A 71 -4.06 11.66 3.55
N VAL A 72 -2.79 11.39 3.26
CA VAL A 72 -1.65 11.79 4.11
C VAL A 72 -0.70 12.68 3.32
N VAL A 73 -0.37 13.84 3.86
CA VAL A 73 0.65 14.74 3.31
C VAL A 73 1.83 14.82 4.26
N ILE A 74 3.02 14.48 3.76
CA ILE A 74 4.26 14.48 4.56
C ILE A 74 5.17 15.60 4.05
N THR A 75 5.63 16.46 4.95
CA THR A 75 6.46 17.61 4.64
C THR A 75 7.69 17.64 5.56
N GLN A 76 8.84 18.04 5.03
CA GLN A 76 10.02 18.25 5.85
C GLN A 76 9.91 19.53 6.67
N GLY A 77 10.26 19.47 7.94
CA GLY A 77 10.36 20.63 8.83
C GLY A 77 11.34 20.40 9.96
N THR A 78 11.69 21.46 10.70
CA THR A 78 12.67 21.36 11.79
C THR A 78 12.16 20.67 13.03
N ASN A 79 10.85 20.69 13.25
CA ASN A 79 10.20 20.06 14.41
C ASN A 79 9.05 19.18 13.91
N GLN A 80 8.87 18.07 14.59
CA GLN A 80 7.73 17.20 14.32
C GLN A 80 6.42 17.90 14.69
N HIS A 81 5.45 17.80 13.79
CA HIS A 81 4.09 18.29 14.00
C HIS A 81 3.12 17.41 13.21
N VAL A 82 2.01 17.03 13.81
CA VAL A 82 0.97 16.21 13.19
C VAL A 82 -0.37 16.84 13.44
N THR A 83 -1.11 17.12 12.36
CA THR A 83 -2.49 17.60 12.40
C THR A 83 -3.39 16.58 11.71
N VAL A 84 -4.46 16.20 12.35
CA VAL A 84 -5.49 15.31 11.80
C VAL A 84 -6.77 16.08 11.60
N THR A 85 -7.38 15.94 10.42
CA THR A 85 -8.68 16.57 10.08
C THR A 85 -9.63 15.49 9.59
N GLY A 86 -10.85 15.44 10.12
CA GLY A 86 -11.82 14.43 9.71
C GLY A 86 -13.06 14.40 10.59
N ASP A 87 -13.85 13.34 10.44
CA ASP A 87 -15.00 13.11 11.29
C ASP A 87 -14.57 12.94 12.76
N ALA A 88 -15.09 13.76 13.66
CA ALA A 88 -14.71 13.79 15.08
C ALA A 88 -14.76 12.41 15.75
N ASN A 89 -15.84 11.64 15.49
CA ASN A 89 -15.99 10.29 16.03
C ASN A 89 -15.04 9.25 15.42
N ILE A 90 -14.32 9.57 14.36
CA ILE A 90 -13.28 8.74 13.74
C ILE A 90 -11.91 9.15 14.28
N ILE A 91 -11.65 10.45 14.43
CA ILE A 91 -10.42 10.96 15.04
C ILE A 91 -10.25 10.41 16.46
N ASP A 92 -11.34 10.32 17.24
CA ASP A 92 -11.35 9.76 18.60
C ASP A 92 -10.91 8.27 18.68
N LEU A 93 -10.93 7.57 17.55
CA LEU A 93 -10.56 6.13 17.43
C LEU A 93 -9.18 5.92 16.79
N LEU A 94 -8.45 7.00 16.49
CA LEU A 94 -7.15 6.92 15.87
C LEU A 94 -6.10 6.48 16.91
N GLU A 95 -5.32 5.43 16.57
CA GLU A 95 -4.20 4.97 17.39
C GLU A 95 -3.05 6.00 17.34
N THR A 96 -2.51 6.33 18.50
CA THR A 96 -1.47 7.38 18.66
C THR A 96 -0.13 6.84 19.16
N ASP A 97 0.00 5.53 19.31
CA ASP A 97 1.22 4.88 19.77
C ASP A 97 2.31 4.88 18.66
N VAL A 98 3.50 5.38 19.01
CA VAL A 98 4.70 5.24 18.18
C VAL A 98 5.52 4.06 18.68
N ARG A 99 5.90 3.15 17.77
CA ARG A 99 6.66 1.94 18.12
C ARG A 99 7.95 1.85 17.29
N ASN A 100 9.09 1.82 17.95
CA ASN A 100 10.41 1.76 17.30
C ASN A 100 10.66 2.88 16.26
N GLY A 101 10.13 4.08 16.49
CA GLY A 101 10.25 5.21 15.57
C GLY A 101 9.32 5.14 14.36
N GLU A 102 8.31 4.28 14.38
CA GLU A 102 7.24 4.19 13.39
C GLU A 102 5.88 4.55 14.00
N TRP A 103 5.14 5.42 13.32
CA TRP A 103 3.75 5.69 13.62
C TRP A 103 2.86 5.00 12.59
N SER A 104 2.00 4.10 13.09
CA SER A 104 0.95 3.46 12.29
C SER A 104 -0.32 4.30 12.36
N ILE A 105 -0.75 4.84 11.21
CA ILE A 105 -2.01 5.56 11.06
C ILE A 105 -3.09 4.50 10.88
N GLU A 106 -3.67 4.07 11.99
CA GLU A 106 -4.69 3.03 12.06
C GLU A 106 -5.79 3.42 13.04
N LEU A 107 -7.00 2.93 12.81
CA LEU A 107 -8.11 3.06 13.72
C LEU A 107 -8.18 1.85 14.65
N GLU A 108 -8.72 2.00 15.85
CA GLU A 108 -9.02 0.87 16.73
C GLU A 108 -9.71 -0.27 15.97
N ASN A 109 -9.51 -1.52 16.39
CA ASN A 109 -10.10 -2.66 15.71
C ASN A 109 -11.61 -2.53 15.53
N GLY A 110 -12.07 -2.42 14.29
CA GLY A 110 -13.46 -2.18 13.98
C GLY A 110 -13.80 -2.32 12.50
N CYS A 111 -15.02 -2.00 12.16
CA CYS A 111 -15.48 -1.81 10.79
C CYS A 111 -15.88 -0.35 10.62
N TYR A 112 -15.31 0.33 9.63
CA TYR A 112 -15.52 1.74 9.36
C TYR A 112 -16.02 1.97 7.95
N ARG A 113 -16.86 3.01 7.75
CA ARG A 113 -17.39 3.34 6.43
C ARG A 113 -17.80 4.80 6.31
N ASN A 114 -17.68 5.34 5.10
CA ASN A 114 -18.16 6.70 4.77
C ASN A 114 -17.68 7.74 5.78
N TYR A 115 -16.38 7.79 6.01
CA TYR A 115 -15.72 8.76 6.86
C TYR A 115 -14.68 9.55 6.07
N GLN A 116 -14.32 10.70 6.58
CA GLN A 116 -13.18 11.51 6.14
C GLN A 116 -12.08 11.44 7.20
N LEU A 117 -10.83 11.27 6.74
CA LEU A 117 -9.63 11.31 7.56
C LEU A 117 -8.46 11.81 6.69
N ASP A 118 -7.96 12.99 7.02
CA ASP A 118 -6.84 13.63 6.37
C ASP A 118 -5.75 13.87 7.42
N VAL A 119 -4.49 13.57 7.11
CA VAL A 119 -3.37 13.69 8.04
C VAL A 119 -2.26 14.52 7.43
N GLU A 120 -1.90 15.61 8.06
CA GLU A 120 -0.74 16.44 7.71
C GLU A 120 0.40 16.17 8.70
N ILE A 121 1.55 15.76 8.17
CA ILE A 121 2.72 15.38 8.95
C ILE A 121 3.89 16.26 8.57
N THR A 122 4.51 16.88 9.56
CA THR A 122 5.81 17.54 9.42
C THR A 122 6.84 16.78 10.24
N VAL A 123 7.96 16.36 9.63
CA VAL A 123 9.07 15.64 10.29
C VAL A 123 10.43 16.15 9.82
N PRO A 124 11.48 16.09 10.67
CA PRO A 124 12.83 16.50 10.26
C PRO A 124 13.45 15.61 9.19
N ASP A 125 13.22 14.31 9.29
CA ASP A 125 13.71 13.28 8.40
C ASP A 125 12.67 12.18 8.18
N LEU A 126 12.83 11.42 7.11
CA LEU A 126 11.89 10.37 6.69
C LEU A 126 12.69 9.18 6.17
N SER A 127 12.61 8.05 6.84
CA SER A 127 13.34 6.84 6.45
C SER A 127 12.47 5.82 5.74
N GLN A 128 11.19 5.75 6.09
CA GLN A 128 10.27 4.75 5.55
C GLN A 128 8.85 5.29 5.41
N VAL A 129 8.19 4.94 4.31
CA VAL A 129 6.76 5.17 4.08
C VAL A 129 6.13 3.86 3.63
N SER A 130 5.16 3.40 4.38
CA SER A 130 4.41 2.17 4.11
C SER A 130 2.91 2.46 3.94
N LEU A 131 2.28 1.77 3.00
CA LEU A 131 0.85 1.86 2.72
C LEU A 131 0.26 0.46 2.62
N SER A 132 -0.49 0.05 3.64
CA SER A 132 -1.14 -1.27 3.68
C SER A 132 -2.61 -1.24 3.24
N GLY A 133 -3.21 -0.05 3.14
CA GLY A 133 -4.60 0.17 2.77
C GLY A 133 -4.84 0.58 1.31
N SER A 134 -5.86 1.41 1.13
CA SER A 134 -6.23 2.01 -0.16
C SER A 134 -6.12 3.54 -0.16
N GLY A 135 -5.48 4.09 0.86
CA GLY A 135 -5.28 5.53 1.01
C GLY A 135 -4.27 6.10 0.01
N HIS A 136 -3.98 7.37 0.19
CA HIS A 136 -3.04 8.11 -0.64
C HIS A 136 -2.03 8.83 0.25
N ILE A 137 -0.74 8.66 -0.05
CA ILE A 137 0.34 9.37 0.63
C ILE A 137 1.07 10.25 -0.37
N TYR A 138 1.11 11.55 -0.09
CA TYR A 138 1.88 12.53 -0.84
C TYR A 138 3.06 13.00 -0.01
N VAL A 139 4.27 12.75 -0.51
CA VAL A 139 5.52 13.13 0.15
C VAL A 139 6.11 14.32 -0.59
N ASN A 140 6.09 15.48 0.06
CA ASN A 140 6.71 16.70 -0.43
C ASN A 140 8.25 16.56 -0.51
N ALA A 141 8.92 17.62 -0.94
CA ALA A 141 10.37 17.62 -1.07
C ALA A 141 11.10 17.46 0.27
N PHE A 142 12.12 16.60 0.27
CA PHE A 142 13.03 16.37 1.40
C PHE A 142 14.47 16.59 1.01
N ASP A 143 15.24 17.19 1.90
CA ASP A 143 16.68 17.38 1.78
C ASP A 143 17.43 16.53 2.82
N ASN A 144 18.69 16.16 2.53
CA ASN A 144 19.58 15.40 3.42
C ASN A 144 19.07 13.99 3.82
N GLN A 145 18.33 13.34 2.94
CA GLN A 145 17.88 11.97 3.11
C GLN A 145 18.87 11.01 2.43
N ASN A 146 19.49 10.09 3.18
CA ASN A 146 20.43 9.14 2.59
C ASN A 146 19.75 7.92 1.96
N ASN A 147 18.75 7.38 2.64
CA ASN A 147 17.97 6.23 2.21
C ASN A 147 16.48 6.53 2.36
N LEU A 148 15.67 6.00 1.47
CA LEU A 148 14.22 6.00 1.56
C LEU A 148 13.68 4.63 1.18
N ASP A 149 12.89 4.05 2.08
CA ASP A 149 12.19 2.79 1.85
C ASP A 149 10.70 3.05 1.65
N LEU A 150 10.15 2.55 0.54
CA LEU A 150 8.72 2.66 0.19
C LEU A 150 8.10 1.28 0.10
N SER A 151 6.96 1.08 0.71
CA SER A 151 6.23 -0.18 0.67
C SER A 151 4.75 0.02 0.43
N ILE A 152 4.17 -0.71 -0.53
CA ILE A 152 2.73 -0.77 -0.74
C ILE A 152 2.28 -2.23 -0.67
N SER A 153 1.35 -2.52 0.22
CA SER A 153 0.72 -3.83 0.36
C SER A 153 -0.80 -3.75 0.14
N GLY A 154 -1.25 -3.01 -0.84
CA GLY A 154 -2.67 -2.75 -1.09
C GLY A 154 -2.91 -2.23 -2.49
N SER A 155 -3.85 -1.29 -2.59
CA SER A 155 -4.24 -0.67 -3.86
C SER A 155 -4.13 0.86 -3.84
N GLY A 156 -3.55 1.41 -2.79
CA GLY A 156 -3.35 2.84 -2.67
C GLY A 156 -2.18 3.37 -3.47
N LYS A 157 -1.81 4.61 -3.22
CA LYS A 157 -0.80 5.34 -3.98
C LYS A 157 0.18 6.08 -3.07
N ILE A 158 1.48 6.05 -3.42
CA ILE A 158 2.50 6.93 -2.84
C ILE A 158 3.03 7.82 -3.96
N GLU A 159 2.98 9.12 -3.75
CA GLU A 159 3.48 10.13 -4.66
C GLU A 159 4.64 10.88 -4.04
N LEU A 160 5.71 11.08 -4.82
CA LEU A 160 6.95 11.68 -4.36
C LEU A 160 7.28 12.93 -5.17
N GLU A 161 7.63 14.00 -4.47
CA GLU A 161 8.32 15.12 -5.08
C GLU A 161 9.85 14.92 -5.06
N ARG A 162 10.60 16.01 -4.96
CA ARG A 162 12.04 16.00 -5.03
C ARG A 162 12.69 15.56 -3.72
N PHE A 163 13.71 14.70 -3.83
CA PHE A 163 14.59 14.35 -2.73
C PHE A 163 16.03 14.72 -3.07
N ARG A 164 16.70 15.43 -2.16
CA ARG A 164 18.11 15.76 -2.27
C ARG A 164 18.96 14.89 -1.38
N ASP A 165 20.17 14.60 -1.85
CA ASP A 165 21.17 13.79 -1.16
C ASP A 165 20.75 12.34 -0.88
N THR A 166 19.63 11.88 -1.47
CA THR A 166 19.20 10.49 -1.40
C THR A 166 20.07 9.62 -2.29
N ARG A 167 20.70 8.61 -1.71
CA ARG A 167 21.58 7.69 -2.41
C ARG A 167 20.91 6.38 -2.76
N ASN A 168 20.02 5.91 -1.93
CA ASN A 168 19.37 4.63 -2.11
C ASN A 168 17.84 4.81 -1.98
N LEU A 169 17.12 4.26 -2.94
CA LEU A 169 15.67 4.16 -2.94
C LEU A 169 15.27 2.70 -3.10
N ASP A 170 14.57 2.17 -2.11
CA ASP A 170 14.02 0.81 -2.14
C ASP A 170 12.50 0.87 -2.24
N VAL A 171 11.91 0.20 -3.23
CA VAL A 171 10.47 0.22 -3.51
C VAL A 171 9.93 -1.20 -3.57
N ARG A 172 8.96 -1.49 -2.72
CA ARG A 172 8.26 -2.78 -2.68
C ARG A 172 6.77 -2.58 -2.90
N ILE A 173 6.23 -3.18 -3.96
CA ILE A 173 4.79 -3.15 -4.26
C ILE A 173 4.26 -4.58 -4.27
N SER A 174 3.38 -4.89 -3.33
CA SER A 174 2.71 -6.18 -3.21
C SER A 174 1.20 -5.95 -3.34
N GLY A 175 0.68 -6.00 -4.53
CA GLY A 175 -0.73 -5.72 -4.81
C GLY A 175 -0.94 -4.99 -6.13
N SER A 176 -1.79 -3.97 -6.10
CA SER A 176 -2.16 -3.16 -7.27
C SER A 176 -1.92 -1.66 -7.10
N GLY A 177 -1.24 -1.28 -6.03
CA GLY A 177 -0.93 0.13 -5.77
C GLY A 177 0.19 0.68 -6.63
N ASP A 178 0.33 1.99 -6.66
CA ASP A 178 1.27 2.70 -7.51
C ASP A 178 2.21 3.60 -6.69
N VAL A 179 3.49 3.63 -7.10
CA VAL A 179 4.46 4.63 -6.66
C VAL A 179 4.76 5.56 -7.84
N ILE A 180 4.60 6.87 -7.64
CA ILE A 180 4.80 7.89 -8.67
C ILE A 180 5.84 8.90 -8.21
N GLY A 181 6.85 9.17 -9.04
CA GLY A 181 7.84 10.22 -8.81
C GLY A 181 7.69 11.35 -9.82
N TYR A 182 7.47 12.56 -9.32
CA TYR A 182 7.20 13.74 -10.17
C TYR A 182 8.42 14.59 -10.46
N ASP A 183 9.44 14.55 -9.62
CA ASP A 183 10.63 15.40 -9.76
C ASP A 183 11.92 14.60 -9.53
N LYS A 184 13.06 15.24 -9.72
CA LYS A 184 14.38 14.63 -9.66
C LYS A 184 14.80 14.30 -8.24
N PHE A 185 15.49 13.17 -8.11
CA PHE A 185 16.26 12.86 -6.92
C PHE A 185 17.73 13.21 -7.20
N ASP A 186 18.24 14.21 -6.51
CA ASP A 186 19.64 14.59 -6.67
C ASP A 186 20.53 13.51 -6.02
N GLN A 187 21.53 13.02 -6.76
CA GLN A 187 22.55 12.07 -6.30
C GLN A 187 22.11 10.61 -6.09
N LEU A 188 20.95 10.18 -6.59
CA LEU A 188 20.50 8.79 -6.45
C LEU A 188 21.51 7.83 -7.13
N GLN A 189 22.03 6.89 -6.34
CA GLN A 189 23.01 5.92 -6.81
C GLN A 189 22.35 4.59 -7.15
N ASN A 190 21.47 4.13 -6.27
CA ASN A 190 20.87 2.81 -6.35
C ASN A 190 19.35 2.87 -6.19
N LEU A 191 18.66 2.17 -7.06
CA LEU A 191 17.23 1.94 -7.03
C LEU A 191 16.98 0.43 -7.02
N ASP A 192 16.27 -0.07 -6.01
CA ASP A 192 15.76 -1.44 -5.99
C ASP A 192 14.23 -1.40 -6.08
N VAL A 193 13.64 -2.00 -7.12
CA VAL A 193 12.19 -2.08 -7.29
C VAL A 193 11.75 -3.53 -7.32
N ARG A 194 10.86 -3.90 -6.42
CA ARG A 194 10.22 -5.21 -6.38
C ARG A 194 8.71 -5.07 -6.50
N ILE A 195 8.14 -5.59 -7.58
CA ILE A 195 6.70 -5.60 -7.82
C ILE A 195 6.20 -7.04 -7.81
N SER A 196 5.28 -7.34 -6.90
CA SER A 196 4.58 -8.63 -6.81
C SER A 196 3.09 -8.39 -6.98
N GLY A 197 2.58 -8.52 -8.19
CA GLY A 197 1.19 -8.25 -8.51
C GLY A 197 1.00 -7.44 -9.79
N SER A 198 0.16 -6.42 -9.74
CA SER A 198 -0.20 -5.57 -10.88
C SER A 198 0.03 -4.07 -10.66
N GLY A 199 0.65 -3.71 -9.55
CA GLY A 199 0.98 -2.32 -9.25
C GLY A 199 2.13 -1.78 -10.10
N ASN A 200 2.34 -0.47 -10.09
CA ASN A 200 3.30 0.19 -10.97
C ASN A 200 4.28 1.09 -10.20
N TYR A 201 5.47 1.22 -10.74
CA TYR A 201 6.43 2.25 -10.40
C TYR A 201 6.61 3.17 -11.60
N ASP A 202 6.17 4.42 -11.49
CA ASP A 202 6.24 5.44 -12.54
C ASP A 202 7.06 6.65 -12.08
N ALA A 203 8.34 6.66 -12.43
CA ALA A 203 9.25 7.69 -11.98
C ALA A 203 10.34 8.01 -13.03
N TYR A 204 9.95 8.30 -14.24
CA TYR A 204 10.89 8.78 -15.27
C TYR A 204 11.69 10.04 -14.87
N PRO A 205 11.14 11.01 -14.12
CA PRO A 205 11.92 12.15 -13.69
C PRO A 205 13.08 11.80 -12.74
N ILE A 206 12.98 10.67 -12.03
CA ILE A 206 14.01 10.21 -11.10
C ILE A 206 15.13 9.50 -11.86
N GLU A 207 16.27 10.18 -12.01
CA GLU A 207 17.46 9.60 -12.63
C GLU A 207 18.30 8.85 -11.60
N VAL A 208 18.67 7.59 -11.91
CA VAL A 208 19.52 6.76 -11.05
C VAL A 208 20.72 6.21 -11.81
N LYS A 209 21.84 5.93 -11.12
CA LYS A 209 22.98 5.27 -11.74
C LYS A 209 22.72 3.79 -11.98
N ASN A 210 22.34 3.07 -10.94
CA ASN A 210 22.13 1.64 -10.96
C ASN A 210 20.71 1.28 -10.53
N ALA A 211 20.03 0.45 -11.29
CA ALA A 211 18.73 -0.05 -10.96
C ALA A 211 18.65 -1.58 -11.01
N ASP A 212 18.08 -2.17 -9.96
CA ASP A 212 17.74 -3.58 -9.89
C ASP A 212 16.20 -3.69 -9.83
N ILE A 213 15.58 -4.26 -10.88
CA ILE A 213 14.12 -4.30 -11.01
C ILE A 213 13.65 -5.74 -11.13
N ASN A 214 12.80 -6.15 -10.19
CA ASN A 214 12.24 -7.49 -10.12
C ASN A 214 10.71 -7.42 -10.18
N ILE A 215 10.09 -7.97 -11.23
CA ILE A 215 8.64 -8.01 -11.40
C ILE A 215 8.16 -9.45 -11.42
N THR A 216 7.26 -9.78 -10.49
CA THR A 216 6.52 -11.04 -10.48
C THR A 216 5.04 -10.72 -10.67
N GLY A 217 4.50 -10.95 -11.87
CA GLY A 217 3.11 -10.61 -12.21
C GLY A 217 2.97 -9.78 -13.47
N SER A 218 2.15 -8.73 -13.42
CA SER A 218 1.76 -7.92 -14.57
C SER A 218 2.01 -6.41 -14.40
N GLY A 219 2.66 -6.02 -13.33
CA GLY A 219 2.97 -4.62 -13.05
C GLY A 219 3.97 -4.01 -14.04
N ASP A 220 3.97 -2.70 -14.11
CA ASP A 220 4.84 -1.95 -15.01
C ASP A 220 5.86 -1.11 -14.20
N CYS A 221 7.04 -0.89 -14.81
CA CYS A 221 8.06 -0.03 -14.21
C CYS A 221 8.58 0.96 -15.27
N TYR A 222 8.56 2.26 -14.93
CA TYR A 222 9.06 3.36 -15.73
C TYR A 222 10.16 4.08 -14.98
N THR A 223 11.37 4.13 -15.53
CA THR A 223 12.57 4.63 -14.82
C THR A 223 13.59 5.27 -15.74
N SER A 224 14.49 6.06 -15.22
CA SER A 224 15.64 6.62 -15.94
C SER A 224 16.94 6.13 -15.31
N VAL A 225 17.78 5.41 -16.09
CA VAL A 225 19.00 4.75 -15.59
C VAL A 225 20.19 5.12 -16.45
N SER A 226 21.31 5.49 -15.83
CA SER A 226 22.49 5.96 -16.55
C SER A 226 23.61 4.90 -16.72
N GLU A 227 23.82 3.99 -15.76
CA GLU A 227 24.99 3.08 -15.77
C GLU A 227 24.60 1.60 -15.92
N ILE A 228 23.86 1.03 -14.98
CA ILE A 228 23.50 -0.40 -14.95
C ILE A 228 22.00 -0.58 -14.71
N LEU A 229 21.37 -1.41 -15.54
CA LEU A 229 19.99 -1.83 -15.37
C LEU A 229 19.92 -3.37 -15.35
N ASN A 230 19.68 -3.94 -14.17
CA ASN A 230 19.45 -5.37 -14.00
C ASN A 230 17.93 -5.62 -13.91
N VAL A 231 17.43 -6.56 -14.68
CA VAL A 231 15.98 -6.84 -14.78
C VAL A 231 15.70 -8.32 -14.68
N ASN A 232 14.76 -8.66 -13.80
CA ASN A 232 14.14 -9.98 -13.75
C ASN A 232 12.62 -9.83 -13.85
N ILE A 233 12.00 -10.46 -14.85
CA ILE A 233 10.54 -10.49 -15.01
C ILE A 233 10.06 -11.93 -15.01
N SER A 234 9.12 -12.23 -14.12
CA SER A 234 8.38 -13.49 -14.13
C SER A 234 6.89 -13.17 -14.32
N GLY A 235 6.39 -13.29 -15.55
CA GLY A 235 5.01 -12.96 -15.91
C GLY A 235 4.88 -12.07 -17.15
N SER A 236 4.00 -11.07 -17.10
CA SER A 236 3.66 -10.21 -18.24
C SER A 236 4.03 -8.73 -18.04
N GLY A 237 4.76 -8.41 -16.98
CA GLY A 237 5.15 -7.04 -16.65
C GLY A 237 6.01 -6.37 -17.72
N ARG A 238 6.02 -5.05 -17.73
CA ARG A 238 6.76 -4.24 -18.71
C ARG A 238 7.68 -3.27 -18.01
N ILE A 239 8.91 -3.18 -18.51
CA ILE A 239 9.84 -2.14 -18.08
C ILE A 239 10.12 -1.23 -19.26
N ARG A 240 9.97 0.06 -19.05
CA ARG A 240 10.38 1.12 -19.97
C ARG A 240 11.41 2.00 -19.29
N TYR A 241 12.48 2.30 -19.97
CA TYR A 241 13.55 3.09 -19.37
C TYR A 241 14.10 4.15 -20.32
N HIS A 242 14.51 5.27 -19.74
CA HIS A 242 15.35 6.30 -20.38
C HIS A 242 16.83 6.07 -20.05
N GLY A 243 17.70 6.73 -20.80
CA GLY A 243 19.15 6.67 -20.60
C GLY A 243 19.85 5.63 -21.48
N SER A 244 21.10 5.33 -21.16
CA SER A 244 21.93 4.40 -21.94
C SER A 244 22.71 3.43 -21.03
N PRO A 245 22.05 2.75 -20.09
CA PRO A 245 22.72 1.82 -19.18
C PRO A 245 23.20 0.54 -19.91
N THR A 246 24.11 -0.16 -19.24
CA THR A 246 24.36 -1.58 -19.56
C THR A 246 23.18 -2.40 -19.03
N VAL A 247 22.41 -3.02 -19.93
CA VAL A 247 21.20 -3.76 -19.56
C VAL A 247 21.49 -5.26 -19.45
N LYS A 248 21.19 -5.84 -18.29
CA LYS A 248 21.13 -7.30 -18.07
C LYS A 248 19.69 -7.68 -17.80
N LYS A 249 19.12 -8.59 -18.57
CA LYS A 249 17.71 -8.98 -18.43
C LYS A 249 17.52 -10.49 -18.43
N ASN A 250 16.64 -10.95 -17.55
CA ASN A 250 16.13 -12.32 -17.51
C ASN A 250 14.60 -12.24 -17.49
N ILE A 251 13.92 -12.81 -18.51
CA ILE A 251 12.47 -12.72 -18.67
C ILE A 251 11.90 -14.12 -18.82
N THR A 252 11.00 -14.47 -17.92
CA THR A 252 10.21 -15.69 -17.98
C THR A 252 8.73 -15.30 -18.16
N GLY A 253 8.17 -15.63 -19.32
CA GLY A 253 6.78 -15.26 -19.67
C GLY A 253 6.70 -14.27 -20.83
N SER A 254 5.67 -13.42 -20.82
CA SER A 254 5.36 -12.47 -21.91
C SER A 254 5.81 -11.02 -21.63
N GLY A 255 6.59 -10.84 -20.57
CA GLY A 255 7.11 -9.53 -20.18
C GLY A 255 8.05 -8.89 -21.22
N SER A 256 8.30 -7.60 -21.07
CA SER A 256 9.17 -6.88 -22.00
C SER A 256 9.99 -5.77 -21.32
N VAL A 257 11.17 -5.53 -21.87
CA VAL A 257 12.06 -4.41 -21.49
C VAL A 257 12.36 -3.59 -22.73
N ARG A 258 12.04 -2.31 -22.71
CA ARG A 258 12.20 -1.40 -23.84
C ARG A 258 12.80 -0.07 -23.44
N LYS A 259 13.76 0.40 -24.20
CA LYS A 259 14.21 1.79 -24.15
C LYS A 259 13.12 2.70 -24.72
N THR A 260 12.90 3.83 -24.08
CA THR A 260 12.03 4.91 -24.57
C THR A 260 12.92 6.13 -24.83
N ASP A 261 12.70 6.83 -25.91
CA ASP A 261 13.43 8.04 -26.31
C ASP A 261 12.89 9.27 -25.58
#